data_f8038f0b0657d313e391ec8c0f4cff3a
#
_entry.id   f8038f0b0657d313e391ec8c0f4cff3a
#
_cell.length_a   1.000
_cell.length_b   1.000
_cell.length_c   1.000
_cell.angle_alpha   90.00
_cell.angle_beta   90.00
_cell.angle_gamma   90.00
#
_symmetry.space_group_name_H-M   'P 1'
#
loop_
_entity.id
_entity.type
_entity.pdbx_description
1 polymer ?
#
loop_
_entity_poly.entity_id
_entity_poly.type
_entity_poly.pdbx_seq_one_letter_code
_entity_poly.pdbx_strand_id
1 'polypeptide(L)'
;MAAASERTRRELNCHSHAGSAPLDGRNRRVLVLRAQKNGEPDEADAGERWGCLVQDRPSRFIAACATGRIGDDLVERAVTLTVSRTQGRGLTWCSDGWRGYTAILKRAYRQPSRSGKPGRPRLVVPPDIRLTQTIKHRDEHGKLLSIEVRAALGEVVPAPATVHVERLNGSLRDRLNALTRKTHAFAKRDATWDALVHLQLFEHNWIRPHCALRLPLPSQARRYQPRTPAMTLGLSEHPWSWITFLTTSQ
;
A
#
# COMPACT_ATOMS: atom_id res chain seq x y z
N MET A 1 -30.38 12.58 12.56
CA MET A 1 -28.97 12.37 12.95
C MET A 1 -28.49 10.91 12.82
N ALA A 2 -29.35 9.89 12.92
CA ALA A 2 -28.97 8.47 12.75
C ALA A 2 -28.57 8.07 11.31
N ALA A 3 -29.19 8.65 10.29
CA ALA A 3 -28.92 8.30 8.87
C ALA A 3 -27.54 8.73 8.36
N ALA A 4 -26.95 9.80 8.91
CA ALA A 4 -25.60 10.25 8.55
C ALA A 4 -24.51 9.31 9.12
N SER A 5 -24.74 8.79 10.34
CA SER A 5 -23.85 7.85 10.99
C SER A 5 -23.77 6.50 10.25
N GLU A 6 -24.87 6.05 9.67
CA GLU A 6 -24.93 4.79 8.90
C GLU A 6 -24.25 4.90 7.53
N ARG A 7 -24.39 6.05 6.87
CA ARG A 7 -23.68 6.31 5.60
C ARG A 7 -22.16 6.27 5.79
N THR A 8 -21.68 6.86 6.85
CA THR A 8 -20.23 6.96 7.12
C THR A 8 -19.64 5.66 7.66
N ARG A 9 -20.41 4.88 8.45
CA ARG A 9 -20.02 3.49 8.76
C ARG A 9 -19.97 2.62 7.51
N ARG A 10 -20.84 2.86 6.52
CA ARG A 10 -20.76 2.21 5.21
C ARG A 10 -19.57 2.69 4.40
N GLU A 11 -19.15 3.94 4.51
CA GLU A 11 -17.97 4.48 3.82
C GLU A 11 -16.65 4.02 4.47
N LEU A 12 -16.57 3.89 5.78
CA LEU A 12 -15.42 3.33 6.50
C LEU A 12 -15.40 1.79 6.49
N ASN A 13 -16.56 1.15 6.51
CA ASN A 13 -16.77 -0.27 6.23
C ASN A 13 -17.00 -0.53 4.74
N CYS A 14 -16.68 0.41 3.87
CA CYS A 14 -16.98 0.44 2.44
C CYS A 14 -16.32 -0.69 1.66
N HIS A 15 -16.59 -1.89 2.08
CA HIS A 15 -15.99 -3.04 1.42
C HIS A 15 -16.98 -4.16 1.15
N SER A 16 -18.28 -3.92 1.35
CA SER A 16 -19.26 -4.92 0.96
C SER A 16 -20.30 -4.48 -0.07
N HIS A 17 -20.65 -3.18 -0.21
CA HIS A 17 -21.80 -2.81 -1.07
C HIS A 17 -21.78 -1.38 -1.65
N ALA A 18 -20.69 -0.83 -2.09
CA ALA A 18 -20.75 0.27 -3.02
C ALA A 18 -20.48 -0.29 -4.43
N GLY A 19 -21.40 -0.06 -5.35
CA GLY A 19 -21.17 -0.24 -6.79
C GLY A 19 -20.05 0.70 -7.23
N SER A 20 -18.84 0.40 -6.80
CA SER A 20 -17.62 1.02 -7.28
C SER A 20 -17.52 0.67 -8.74
N ALA A 21 -17.37 1.68 -9.58
CA ALA A 21 -16.88 1.50 -10.93
C ALA A 21 -15.74 0.49 -10.86
N PRO A 22 -15.75 -0.56 -11.68
CA PRO A 22 -14.76 -1.62 -11.57
C PRO A 22 -13.40 -0.94 -11.68
N LEU A 23 -12.64 -1.03 -10.58
CA LEU A 23 -11.26 -0.66 -10.64
C LEU A 23 -10.69 -1.51 -11.76
N ASP A 24 -10.40 -0.91 -12.93
CA ASP A 24 -9.93 -1.64 -14.11
C ASP A 24 -8.70 -2.46 -13.73
N GLY A 25 -8.89 -3.78 -13.61
CA GLY A 25 -7.86 -4.72 -13.12
C GLY A 25 -6.66 -4.85 -14.05
N ARG A 26 -6.69 -4.21 -15.23
CA ARG A 26 -5.69 -4.42 -16.27
C ARG A 26 -4.36 -3.72 -16.03
N ASN A 27 -4.25 -2.77 -15.11
CA ASN A 27 -3.01 -2.00 -14.91
C ASN A 27 -2.62 -1.73 -13.44
N ARG A 28 -3.19 -2.44 -12.46
CA ARG A 28 -2.86 -2.21 -11.06
C ARG A 28 -1.54 -2.86 -10.69
N ARG A 29 -0.58 -2.01 -10.41
CA ARG A 29 0.71 -2.41 -9.90
C ARG A 29 0.78 -2.00 -8.45
N VAL A 30 0.97 -2.97 -7.59
CA VAL A 30 1.05 -2.77 -6.15
C VAL A 30 2.50 -2.84 -5.73
N LEU A 31 2.95 -1.89 -4.93
CA LEU A 31 4.34 -1.77 -4.49
C LEU A 31 4.40 -1.92 -2.98
N VAL A 32 5.36 -2.70 -2.50
CA VAL A 32 5.56 -2.96 -1.07
C VAL A 32 6.76 -2.18 -0.56
N LEU A 33 6.60 -1.54 0.59
CA LEU A 33 7.54 -0.63 1.18
C LEU A 33 7.97 -1.05 2.58
N ARG A 34 9.23 -0.76 2.92
CA ARG A 34 9.76 -0.91 4.28
C ARG A 34 10.23 0.44 4.82
N ALA A 35 9.74 0.82 5.99
CA ALA A 35 10.29 1.91 6.78
C ALA A 35 10.84 1.36 8.09
N GLN A 36 12.07 1.71 8.42
CA GLN A 36 12.75 1.23 9.63
C GLN A 36 12.69 2.28 10.73
N LYS A 37 12.40 1.85 11.97
CA LYS A 37 12.62 2.60 13.19
C LYS A 37 13.92 2.12 13.84
N ASN A 38 14.80 3.03 14.24
CA ASN A 38 15.94 2.72 15.07
C ASN A 38 15.54 2.96 16.55
N GLY A 39 15.50 1.91 17.34
CA GLY A 39 15.31 1.99 18.80
C GLY A 39 16.43 1.24 19.52
N GLU A 40 16.76 1.62 20.74
CA GLU A 40 17.72 0.88 21.57
C GLU A 40 17.11 -0.45 22.05
N PRO A 41 17.94 -1.52 22.22
CA PRO A 41 17.46 -2.89 22.33
C PRO A 41 17.01 -3.36 23.72
N ASP A 42 17.00 -2.53 24.76
CA ASP A 42 16.93 -3.01 26.16
C ASP A 42 15.54 -3.14 26.78
N GLU A 43 14.47 -2.80 26.10
CA GLU A 43 13.11 -3.04 26.61
C GLU A 43 12.37 -4.03 25.71
N ALA A 44 11.51 -4.89 26.28
CA ALA A 44 10.75 -5.91 25.54
C ALA A 44 9.92 -5.33 24.37
N ASP A 45 9.57 -4.04 24.45
CA ASP A 45 8.91 -3.25 23.40
C ASP A 45 9.87 -2.35 22.61
N ALA A 46 11.15 -2.28 22.97
CA ALA A 46 12.16 -1.55 22.22
C ALA A 46 12.65 -2.40 21.04
N GLY A 47 13.03 -1.76 19.95
CA GLY A 47 13.58 -2.43 18.79
C GLY A 47 13.15 -1.80 17.48
N GLU A 48 13.66 -2.37 16.39
CA GLU A 48 13.36 -1.91 15.06
C GLU A 48 11.88 -2.14 14.71
N ARG A 49 11.18 -1.07 14.38
CA ARG A 49 9.83 -1.12 13.86
C ARG A 49 9.83 -0.82 12.36
N TRP A 50 9.08 -1.62 11.66
CA TRP A 50 8.96 -1.55 10.22
C TRP A 50 7.52 -1.29 9.80
N GLY A 51 7.35 -0.52 8.75
CA GLY A 51 6.09 -0.40 8.04
C GLY A 51 6.17 -1.10 6.68
N CYS A 52 5.24 -1.98 6.39
CA CYS A 52 5.05 -2.56 5.07
C CYS A 52 3.85 -1.89 4.41
N LEU A 53 4.09 -1.14 3.35
CA LEU A 53 3.07 -0.40 2.61
C LEU A 53 2.80 -1.04 1.27
N VAL A 54 1.54 -1.02 0.87
CA VAL A 54 1.08 -1.44 -0.44
C VAL A 54 0.41 -0.25 -1.11
N GLN A 55 0.99 0.25 -2.20
CA GLN A 55 0.50 1.41 -2.94
C GLN A 55 -0.02 1.03 -4.31
N ASP A 56 -1.21 1.49 -4.67
CA ASP A 56 -1.71 1.45 -6.04
C ASP A 56 -0.98 2.50 -6.89
N ARG A 57 -0.30 2.05 -7.93
CA ARG A 57 0.58 2.91 -8.72
C ARG A 57 -0.15 4.02 -9.48
N PRO A 58 -1.27 3.76 -10.19
CA PRO A 58 -1.97 4.81 -10.92
C PRO A 58 -2.56 5.88 -10.01
N SER A 59 -3.31 5.48 -8.99
CA SER A 59 -4.00 6.40 -8.08
C SER A 59 -3.12 6.97 -6.97
N ARG A 60 -1.94 6.41 -6.74
CA ARG A 60 -1.08 6.71 -5.57
C ARG A 60 -1.72 6.34 -4.23
N PHE A 61 -2.86 5.67 -4.24
CA PHE A 61 -3.57 5.27 -3.03
C PHE A 61 -2.81 4.20 -2.27
N ILE A 62 -2.68 4.37 -0.97
CA ILE A 62 -2.08 3.36 -0.10
C ILE A 62 -3.18 2.38 0.27
N ALA A 63 -3.16 1.21 -0.37
CA ALA A 63 -4.19 0.19 -0.22
C ALA A 63 -4.10 -0.56 1.11
N ALA A 64 -2.89 -0.75 1.63
CA ALA A 64 -2.65 -1.40 2.91
C ALA A 64 -1.37 -0.91 3.58
N CYS A 65 -1.35 -0.98 4.89
CA CYS A 65 -0.19 -0.80 5.72
C CYS A 65 -0.22 -1.85 6.84
N ALA A 66 0.90 -2.49 7.08
CA ALA A 66 1.13 -3.27 8.27
C ALA A 66 2.37 -2.73 8.97
N THR A 67 2.32 -2.64 10.28
CA THR A 67 3.39 -2.15 11.14
C THR A 67 3.81 -3.23 12.12
N GLY A 68 5.06 -3.24 12.54
CA GLY A 68 5.56 -4.24 13.47
C GLY A 68 7.07 -4.49 13.34
N ARG A 69 7.53 -5.58 13.95
CA ARG A 69 8.90 -6.06 13.75
C ARG A 69 9.10 -6.58 12.34
N ILE A 70 10.34 -6.57 11.86
CA ILE A 70 10.64 -7.13 10.55
C ILE A 70 10.43 -8.65 10.55
N GLY A 71 9.74 -9.16 9.55
CA GLY A 71 9.48 -10.59 9.39
C GLY A 71 8.55 -10.87 8.22
N ASP A 72 8.38 -12.14 7.91
CA ASP A 72 7.47 -12.59 6.85
C ASP A 72 6.01 -12.27 7.19
N ASP A 73 5.65 -12.32 8.48
CA ASP A 73 4.32 -12.00 9.00
C ASP A 73 3.91 -10.56 8.70
N LEU A 74 4.84 -9.60 8.77
CA LEU A 74 4.58 -8.20 8.47
C LEU A 74 4.13 -8.01 7.01
N VAL A 75 4.86 -8.63 6.09
CA VAL A 75 4.54 -8.60 4.67
C VAL A 75 3.26 -9.38 4.39
N GLU A 76 3.08 -10.53 5.02
CA GLU A 76 1.88 -11.37 4.86
C GLU A 76 0.62 -10.61 5.32
N ARG A 77 0.68 -9.89 6.44
CA ARG A 77 -0.43 -9.02 6.90
C ARG A 77 -0.76 -7.94 5.89
N ALA A 78 0.24 -7.23 5.35
CA ALA A 78 0.01 -6.20 4.33
C ALA A 78 -0.59 -6.77 3.04
N VAL A 79 -0.12 -7.93 2.59
CA VAL A 79 -0.66 -8.65 1.43
C VAL A 79 -2.10 -9.10 1.70
N THR A 80 -2.37 -9.73 2.84
CA THR A 80 -3.71 -10.20 3.22
C THR A 80 -4.71 -9.05 3.28
N LEU A 81 -4.34 -7.92 3.88
CA LEU A 81 -5.18 -6.72 3.87
C LEU A 81 -5.45 -6.20 2.45
N THR A 82 -4.47 -6.28 1.56
CA THR A 82 -4.66 -5.86 0.17
C THR A 82 -5.62 -6.81 -0.55
N VAL A 83 -5.42 -8.13 -0.39
CA VAL A 83 -6.28 -9.15 -1.00
C VAL A 83 -7.73 -9.00 -0.53
N SER A 84 -7.96 -8.79 0.77
CA SER A 84 -9.31 -8.59 1.31
C SER A 84 -9.97 -7.34 0.74
N ARG A 85 -9.25 -6.22 0.67
CA ARG A 85 -9.76 -4.95 0.13
C ARG A 85 -9.99 -4.94 -1.38
N THR A 86 -9.31 -5.79 -2.11
CA THR A 86 -9.47 -5.98 -3.55
C THR A 86 -10.34 -7.16 -3.92
N GLN A 87 -10.97 -7.81 -2.91
CA GLN A 87 -11.83 -8.98 -3.10
C GLN A 87 -11.14 -10.14 -3.84
N GLY A 88 -9.84 -10.32 -3.60
CA GLY A 88 -9.06 -11.37 -4.24
C GLY A 88 -8.87 -11.22 -5.75
N ARG A 89 -9.20 -10.05 -6.33
CA ARG A 89 -8.99 -9.81 -7.78
C ARG A 89 -7.53 -9.95 -8.16
N GLY A 90 -7.28 -10.43 -9.36
CA GLY A 90 -5.95 -10.53 -9.94
C GLY A 90 -5.23 -9.17 -9.93
N LEU A 91 -4.05 -9.14 -9.33
CA LEU A 91 -3.24 -7.94 -9.21
C LEU A 91 -1.86 -8.17 -9.81
N THR A 92 -1.37 -7.13 -10.44
CA THR A 92 0.01 -7.08 -10.86
C THR A 92 0.85 -6.43 -9.77
N TRP A 93 1.76 -7.19 -9.21
CA TRP A 93 2.63 -6.77 -8.12
C TRP A 93 4.00 -6.35 -8.65
N CYS A 94 4.54 -5.27 -8.10
CA CYS A 94 5.92 -4.86 -8.28
C CYS A 94 6.58 -4.71 -6.91
N SER A 95 7.76 -5.26 -6.73
CA SER A 95 8.52 -5.17 -5.48
C SER A 95 10.01 -5.03 -5.74
N ASP A 96 10.76 -4.83 -4.65
CA ASP A 96 12.20 -5.04 -4.64
C ASP A 96 12.56 -6.54 -4.77
N GLY A 97 13.85 -6.87 -4.73
CA GLY A 97 14.35 -8.23 -4.91
C GLY A 97 14.20 -9.16 -3.71
N TRP A 98 13.46 -8.82 -2.66
CA TRP A 98 13.33 -9.72 -1.53
C TRP A 98 12.60 -11.02 -1.88
N ARG A 99 13.21 -12.16 -1.55
CA ARG A 99 12.73 -13.48 -2.00
C ARG A 99 11.42 -13.93 -1.38
N GLY A 100 11.07 -13.45 -0.19
CA GLY A 100 9.86 -13.84 0.57
C GLY A 100 8.55 -13.48 -0.13
N TYR A 101 8.50 -12.43 -0.94
CA TYR A 101 7.26 -12.00 -1.62
C TYR A 101 6.60 -13.10 -2.44
N THR A 102 7.40 -13.90 -3.16
CA THR A 102 6.88 -14.96 -4.02
C THR A 102 6.10 -16.02 -3.23
N ALA A 103 6.65 -16.44 -2.09
CA ALA A 103 6.01 -17.44 -1.23
C ALA A 103 4.74 -16.90 -0.59
N ILE A 104 4.78 -15.65 -0.11
CA ILE A 104 3.63 -14.98 0.54
C ILE A 104 2.50 -14.78 -0.46
N LEU A 105 2.78 -14.27 -1.66
CA LEU A 105 1.76 -14.09 -2.70
C LEU A 105 1.17 -15.42 -3.15
N LYS A 106 1.99 -16.48 -3.32
CA LYS A 106 1.48 -17.82 -3.62
C LYS A 106 0.52 -18.31 -2.52
N ARG A 107 0.83 -18.07 -1.23
CA ARG A 107 -0.06 -18.44 -0.13
C ARG A 107 -1.37 -17.65 -0.15
N ALA A 108 -1.29 -16.34 -0.38
CA ALA A 108 -2.44 -15.44 -0.34
C ALA A 108 -3.44 -15.67 -1.48
N TYR A 109 -2.95 -16.06 -2.67
CA TYR A 109 -3.80 -16.18 -3.87
C TYR A 109 -4.12 -17.60 -4.30
N ARG A 110 -3.47 -18.63 -3.70
CA ARG A 110 -3.75 -20.02 -4.09
C ARG A 110 -5.20 -20.40 -3.84
N GLN A 111 -5.81 -21.02 -4.84
CA GLN A 111 -7.19 -21.48 -4.81
C GLN A 111 -7.25 -22.97 -5.11
N PRO A 112 -8.25 -23.70 -4.55
CA PRO A 112 -8.43 -25.11 -4.86
C PRO A 112 -8.88 -25.30 -6.31
N SER A 113 -8.11 -26.03 -7.08
CA SER A 113 -8.47 -26.47 -8.44
C SER A 113 -8.97 -27.90 -8.40
N ARG A 114 -10.24 -28.11 -8.77
CA ARG A 114 -10.85 -29.44 -8.82
C ARG A 114 -10.66 -30.06 -10.21
N SER A 115 -10.00 -31.21 -10.27
CA SER A 115 -9.79 -31.98 -11.51
C SER A 115 -10.86 -33.04 -11.79
N GLY A 116 -11.93 -33.09 -10.99
CA GLY A 116 -12.95 -34.16 -11.08
C GLY A 116 -12.52 -35.49 -10.47
N LYS A 117 -11.26 -35.64 -10.07
CA LYS A 117 -10.76 -36.86 -9.40
C LYS A 117 -11.02 -36.82 -7.89
N PRO A 118 -11.30 -37.96 -7.25
CA PRO A 118 -11.44 -38.04 -5.80
C PRO A 118 -10.10 -37.66 -5.12
N GLY A 119 -10.18 -37.01 -3.96
CA GLY A 119 -9.03 -36.59 -3.18
C GLY A 119 -9.00 -35.09 -2.90
N ARG A 120 -7.92 -34.62 -2.20
CA ARG A 120 -7.74 -33.21 -1.85
C ARG A 120 -7.45 -32.38 -3.10
N PRO A 121 -8.19 -31.29 -3.36
CA PRO A 121 -7.94 -30.42 -4.50
C PRO A 121 -6.51 -29.86 -4.48
N ARG A 122 -5.89 -29.80 -5.66
CA ARG A 122 -4.59 -29.11 -5.83
C ARG A 122 -4.79 -27.60 -5.64
N LEU A 123 -3.90 -26.96 -4.88
CA LEU A 123 -3.88 -25.52 -4.75
C LEU A 123 -3.08 -24.90 -5.89
N VAL A 124 -3.69 -24.01 -6.67
CA VAL A 124 -3.09 -23.34 -7.84
C VAL A 124 -3.18 -21.83 -7.63
N VAL A 125 -2.16 -21.12 -8.04
CA VAL A 125 -2.19 -19.66 -8.11
C VAL A 125 -2.85 -19.27 -9.44
N PRO A 126 -3.86 -18.38 -9.45
CA PRO A 126 -4.47 -17.91 -10.68
C PRO A 126 -3.44 -17.26 -11.63
N PRO A 127 -3.56 -17.45 -12.95
CA PRO A 127 -2.59 -16.96 -13.93
C PRO A 127 -2.58 -15.44 -14.08
N ASP A 128 -3.59 -14.76 -13.61
CA ASP A 128 -3.72 -13.29 -13.60
C ASP A 128 -2.91 -12.63 -12.48
N ILE A 129 -2.40 -13.40 -11.53
CA ILE A 129 -1.50 -12.91 -10.48
C ILE A 129 -0.08 -12.85 -11.03
N ARG A 130 0.48 -11.65 -11.08
CA ARG A 130 1.83 -11.40 -11.60
C ARG A 130 2.68 -10.70 -10.55
N LEU A 131 3.93 -11.10 -10.43
CA LEU A 131 4.94 -10.44 -9.61
C LEU A 131 6.18 -10.16 -10.44
N THR A 132 6.51 -8.88 -10.59
CA THR A 132 7.78 -8.43 -11.16
C THR A 132 8.62 -7.81 -10.06
N GLN A 133 9.87 -8.25 -9.97
CA GLN A 133 10.84 -7.73 -9.02
C GLN A 133 11.87 -6.86 -9.73
N THR A 134 12.22 -5.74 -9.09
CA THR A 134 13.31 -4.86 -9.50
C THR A 134 14.47 -5.03 -8.54
N ILE A 135 15.55 -5.63 -9.00
CA ILE A 135 16.75 -5.95 -8.21
C ILE A 135 17.83 -4.95 -8.57
N LYS A 136 18.35 -4.24 -7.56
CA LYS A 136 19.44 -3.28 -7.71
C LYS A 136 20.73 -3.95 -7.30
N HIS A 137 21.64 -4.19 -8.25
CA HIS A 137 22.97 -4.69 -7.99
C HIS A 137 23.89 -3.51 -7.68
N ARG A 138 24.60 -3.60 -6.57
CA ARG A 138 25.53 -2.56 -6.10
C ARG A 138 26.91 -3.15 -5.88
N ASP A 139 27.94 -2.30 -6.04
CA ASP A 139 29.31 -2.64 -5.68
C ASP A 139 29.52 -2.60 -4.15
N GLU A 140 30.73 -2.92 -3.72
CA GLU A 140 31.17 -2.88 -2.32
C GLU A 140 31.06 -1.48 -1.68
N HIS A 141 31.08 -0.42 -2.47
CA HIS A 141 30.91 0.97 -2.06
C HIS A 141 29.45 1.45 -2.10
N GLY A 142 28.50 0.57 -2.45
CA GLY A 142 27.07 0.88 -2.53
C GLY A 142 26.63 1.61 -3.81
N LYS A 143 27.54 1.80 -4.80
CA LYS A 143 27.23 2.39 -6.09
C LYS A 143 26.39 1.42 -6.93
N LEU A 144 25.37 1.93 -7.60
CA LEU A 144 24.52 1.14 -8.47
C LEU A 144 25.28 0.70 -9.72
N LEU A 145 25.42 -0.62 -9.91
CA LEU A 145 26.04 -1.23 -11.08
C LEU A 145 25.02 -1.53 -12.16
N SER A 146 23.92 -2.18 -11.81
CA SER A 146 22.89 -2.57 -12.75
C SER A 146 21.53 -2.72 -12.06
N ILE A 147 20.47 -2.71 -12.87
CA ILE A 147 19.10 -2.99 -12.44
C ILE A 147 18.61 -4.19 -13.24
N GLU A 148 18.29 -5.25 -12.53
CA GLU A 148 17.66 -6.45 -13.10
C GLU A 148 16.14 -6.39 -12.88
N VAL A 149 15.40 -6.72 -13.91
CA VAL A 149 13.93 -6.87 -13.85
C VAL A 149 13.60 -8.34 -14.06
N ARG A 150 12.99 -8.96 -13.06
CA ARG A 150 12.68 -10.39 -13.09
C ARG A 150 11.20 -10.66 -12.84
N ALA A 151 10.60 -11.52 -13.68
CA ALA A 151 9.31 -12.12 -13.36
C ALA A 151 9.50 -13.18 -12.27
N ALA A 152 8.91 -12.98 -11.10
CA ALA A 152 8.90 -13.96 -10.02
C ALA A 152 7.60 -14.78 -10.00
N LEU A 153 6.51 -14.23 -10.55
CA LEU A 153 5.25 -14.91 -10.86
C LEU A 153 4.69 -14.39 -12.18
N GLY A 154 4.25 -15.30 -13.04
CA GLY A 154 3.69 -14.93 -14.34
C GLY A 154 4.70 -14.24 -15.26
N GLU A 155 4.23 -13.31 -16.05
CA GLU A 155 5.04 -12.56 -17.02
C GLU A 155 5.59 -11.27 -16.44
N VAL A 156 6.68 -10.76 -17.04
CA VAL A 156 7.24 -9.45 -16.72
C VAL A 156 6.23 -8.36 -17.05
N VAL A 157 6.00 -7.48 -16.12
CA VAL A 157 5.16 -6.30 -16.33
C VAL A 157 5.94 -5.23 -17.08
N PRO A 158 5.37 -4.59 -18.11
CA PRO A 158 6.02 -3.46 -18.77
C PRO A 158 6.31 -2.33 -17.79
N ALA A 159 7.54 -1.80 -17.84
CA ALA A 159 8.02 -0.69 -17.02
C ALA A 159 7.73 -0.86 -15.51
N PRO A 160 8.23 -1.92 -14.87
CA PRO A 160 8.13 -2.05 -13.42
C PRO A 160 8.88 -0.87 -12.78
N ALA A 161 8.25 -0.20 -11.84
CA ALA A 161 8.89 0.94 -11.20
C ALA A 161 8.57 0.98 -9.70
N THR A 162 9.61 0.96 -8.89
CA THR A 162 9.54 1.17 -7.43
C THR A 162 9.64 2.66 -7.06
N VAL A 163 9.93 3.53 -8.04
CA VAL A 163 10.21 4.96 -7.84
C VAL A 163 9.10 5.72 -7.09
N HIS A 164 7.85 5.35 -7.32
CA HIS A 164 6.71 6.05 -6.68
C HIS A 164 6.63 5.75 -5.19
N VAL A 165 6.89 4.54 -4.81
CA VAL A 165 6.89 4.10 -3.43
C VAL A 165 8.16 4.56 -2.72
N GLU A 166 9.29 4.59 -3.39
CA GLU A 166 10.53 5.18 -2.85
C GLU A 166 10.34 6.68 -2.56
N ARG A 167 9.66 7.41 -3.46
CA ARG A 167 9.31 8.83 -3.24
C ARG A 167 8.30 9.00 -2.10
N LEU A 168 7.30 8.12 -2.01
CA LEU A 168 6.36 8.13 -0.88
C LEU A 168 7.10 7.95 0.45
N ASN A 169 8.07 7.04 0.51
CA ASN A 169 8.95 6.84 1.67
C ASN A 169 9.66 8.11 2.10
N GLY A 170 10.29 8.80 1.15
CA GLY A 170 10.92 10.08 1.40
C GLY A 170 9.91 11.05 2.02
N SER A 171 8.78 11.24 1.36
CA SER A 171 7.72 12.15 1.83
C SER A 171 7.17 11.80 3.22
N LEU A 172 7.04 10.51 3.56
CA LEU A 172 6.61 10.08 4.89
C LEU A 172 7.66 10.39 5.95
N ARG A 173 8.94 10.18 5.64
CA ARG A 173 10.05 10.54 6.55
C ARG A 173 10.16 12.04 6.76
N ASP A 174 9.98 12.85 5.72
CA ASP A 174 10.03 14.31 5.80
C ASP A 174 8.91 14.89 6.67
N ARG A 175 7.79 14.18 6.77
CA ARG A 175 6.60 14.66 7.50
C ARG A 175 6.44 14.08 8.87
N LEU A 176 6.94 12.88 9.10
CA LEU A 176 6.81 12.17 10.34
C LEU A 176 8.20 11.91 10.92
N ASN A 177 8.61 12.77 11.86
CA ASN A 177 9.92 12.67 12.50
C ASN A 177 10.18 11.28 13.10
N ALA A 178 9.13 10.60 13.58
CA ALA A 178 9.23 9.24 14.09
C ALA A 178 9.69 8.20 13.04
N LEU A 179 9.59 8.51 11.74
CA LEU A 179 10.10 7.68 10.64
C LEU A 179 11.50 8.07 10.18
N THR A 180 12.04 9.19 10.67
CA THR A 180 13.36 9.66 10.28
C THR A 180 14.43 8.84 11.00
N ARG A 181 15.48 8.46 10.27
CA ARG A 181 16.60 7.72 10.85
C ARG A 181 17.35 8.60 11.87
N LYS A 182 17.77 8.01 12.98
CA LYS A 182 18.54 8.69 14.05
C LYS A 182 17.85 9.95 14.57
N THR A 183 16.53 9.88 14.77
CA THR A 183 15.76 10.99 15.32
C THR A 183 15.64 10.88 16.84
N HIS A 184 15.63 12.04 17.52
CA HIS A 184 15.24 12.12 18.94
C HIS A 184 13.71 12.05 19.13
N ALA A 185 12.94 12.24 18.07
CA ALA A 185 11.46 12.24 18.08
C ALA A 185 10.87 10.87 17.75
N PHE A 186 11.48 9.79 18.23
CA PHE A 186 10.94 8.44 18.05
C PHE A 186 9.72 8.19 18.94
N ALA A 187 8.80 7.37 18.46
CA ALA A 187 7.66 6.95 19.25
C ALA A 187 8.09 5.89 20.28
N LYS A 188 7.90 6.19 21.56
CA LYS A 188 8.28 5.29 22.67
C LYS A 188 7.40 4.04 22.75
N ARG A 189 6.14 4.14 22.30
CA ARG A 189 5.15 3.04 22.32
C ARG A 189 4.74 2.66 20.91
N ASP A 190 4.56 1.37 20.67
CA ASP A 190 4.11 0.85 19.38
C ASP A 190 2.76 1.42 18.95
N ALA A 191 1.80 1.48 19.87
CA ALA A 191 0.49 2.07 19.61
C ALA A 191 0.59 3.53 19.12
N THR A 192 1.51 4.32 19.71
CA THR A 192 1.75 5.69 19.26
C THR A 192 2.36 5.72 17.88
N TRP A 193 3.31 4.83 17.59
CA TRP A 193 3.92 4.73 16.27
C TRP A 193 2.90 4.32 15.20
N ASP A 194 2.08 3.32 15.51
CA ASP A 194 1.00 2.86 14.61
C ASP A 194 -0.01 3.97 14.32
N ALA A 195 -0.47 4.67 15.36
CA ALA A 195 -1.41 5.78 15.22
C ALA A 195 -0.84 6.90 14.33
N LEU A 196 0.42 7.30 14.56
CA LEU A 196 1.08 8.33 13.76
C LEU A 196 1.21 7.91 12.28
N VAL A 197 1.60 6.66 12.03
CA VAL A 197 1.69 6.13 10.67
C VAL A 197 0.31 6.15 10.01
N HIS A 198 -0.72 5.62 10.68
CA HIS A 198 -2.07 5.56 10.09
C HIS A 198 -2.67 6.94 9.84
N LEU A 199 -2.47 7.92 10.73
CA LEU A 199 -2.87 9.31 10.50
C LEU A 199 -2.19 9.91 9.26
N GLN A 200 -0.88 9.66 9.10
CA GLN A 200 -0.13 10.14 7.94
C GLN A 200 -0.61 9.49 6.62
N LEU A 201 -0.96 8.19 6.66
CA LEU A 201 -1.53 7.48 5.52
C LEU A 201 -2.93 7.97 5.18
N PHE A 202 -3.74 8.27 6.19
CA PHE A 202 -5.04 8.88 6.00
C PHE A 202 -4.91 10.26 5.33
N GLU A 203 -4.05 11.14 5.86
CA GLU A 203 -3.76 12.43 5.26
C GLU A 203 -3.35 12.30 3.78
N HIS A 204 -2.44 11.35 3.48
CA HIS A 204 -1.99 11.08 2.12
C HIS A 204 -3.14 10.67 1.20
N ASN A 205 -3.98 9.76 1.65
CA ASN A 205 -5.03 9.20 0.80
C ASN A 205 -6.23 10.14 0.61
N TRP A 206 -6.64 10.86 1.66
CA TRP A 206 -7.94 11.54 1.71
C TRP A 206 -7.87 13.06 1.74
N ILE A 207 -6.84 13.62 2.39
CA ILE A 207 -6.78 15.07 2.64
C ILE A 207 -5.88 15.77 1.64
N ARG A 208 -4.70 15.23 1.38
CA ARG A 208 -3.68 15.90 0.59
C ARG A 208 -3.81 15.65 -0.90
N PRO A 209 -4.04 16.70 -1.73
CA PRO A 209 -3.99 16.57 -3.17
C PRO A 209 -2.57 16.20 -3.65
N HIS A 210 -2.51 15.34 -4.66
CA HIS A 210 -1.27 14.92 -5.28
C HIS A 210 -1.10 15.56 -6.65
N CYS A 211 0.02 16.28 -6.87
CA CYS A 211 0.25 17.05 -8.10
C CYS A 211 0.13 16.23 -9.40
N ALA A 212 0.55 14.95 -9.38
CA ALA A 212 0.45 14.08 -10.55
C ALA A 212 -0.98 13.58 -10.84
N LEU A 213 -1.93 13.80 -9.92
CA LEU A 213 -3.33 13.35 -10.06
C LEU A 213 -4.29 14.50 -10.44
N ARG A 214 -3.79 15.74 -10.54
CA ARG A 214 -4.58 16.91 -10.91
C ARG A 214 -5.17 16.77 -12.32
N LEU A 215 -6.37 17.23 -12.51
CA LEU A 215 -7.00 17.30 -13.83
C LEU A 215 -6.90 18.73 -14.41
N PRO A 216 -6.63 18.87 -15.71
CA PRO A 216 -6.68 20.17 -16.37
C PRO A 216 -8.10 20.72 -16.40
N LEU A 217 -8.27 22.03 -16.20
CA LEU A 217 -9.54 22.77 -16.26
C LEU A 217 -9.39 23.91 -17.28
N PRO A 218 -9.52 23.63 -18.58
CA PRO A 218 -9.16 24.61 -19.62
C PRO A 218 -10.07 25.86 -19.65
N SER A 219 -11.25 25.79 -19.05
CA SER A 219 -12.27 26.88 -19.13
C SER A 219 -12.51 27.63 -17.81
N GLN A 220 -11.67 27.43 -16.79
CA GLN A 220 -11.88 28.04 -15.47
C GLN A 220 -10.70 28.93 -15.04
N ALA A 221 -10.95 29.81 -14.07
CA ALA A 221 -9.92 30.64 -13.46
C ALA A 221 -8.74 29.85 -12.86
N ARG A 222 -8.98 28.61 -12.48
CA ARG A 222 -7.95 27.67 -12.02
C ARG A 222 -7.54 26.73 -13.16
N ARG A 223 -6.25 26.66 -13.42
CA ARG A 223 -5.68 25.79 -14.47
C ARG A 223 -5.89 24.29 -14.20
N TYR A 224 -5.98 23.88 -12.95
CA TYR A 224 -6.08 22.49 -12.55
C TYR A 224 -7.05 22.29 -11.37
N GLN A 225 -7.76 21.17 -11.41
CA GLN A 225 -8.49 20.64 -10.26
C GLN A 225 -7.55 19.77 -9.43
N PRO A 226 -7.33 20.10 -8.14
CA PRO A 226 -6.55 19.25 -7.25
C PRO A 226 -7.30 17.96 -6.95
N ARG A 227 -6.61 16.82 -6.90
CA ARG A 227 -7.19 15.52 -6.56
C ARG A 227 -6.34 14.78 -5.56
N THR A 228 -7.01 14.13 -4.60
CA THR A 228 -6.39 13.16 -3.69
C THR A 228 -6.35 11.76 -4.32
N PRO A 229 -5.53 10.84 -3.80
CA PRO A 229 -5.58 9.43 -4.18
C PRO A 229 -6.98 8.81 -4.06
N ALA A 230 -7.73 9.10 -2.99
CA ALA A 230 -9.10 8.62 -2.80
C ALA A 230 -10.06 9.11 -3.88
N MET A 231 -9.96 10.38 -4.27
CA MET A 231 -10.75 10.94 -5.38
C MET A 231 -10.46 10.24 -6.71
N THR A 232 -9.22 9.82 -6.94
CA THR A 232 -8.84 9.11 -8.17
C THR A 232 -9.48 7.73 -8.27
N LEU A 233 -9.79 7.12 -7.13
CA LEU A 233 -10.51 5.84 -7.04
C LEU A 233 -12.03 6.00 -6.96
N GLY A 234 -12.55 7.24 -6.97
CA GLY A 234 -13.97 7.48 -6.80
C GLY A 234 -14.49 7.22 -5.38
N LEU A 235 -13.60 7.17 -4.38
CA LEU A 235 -13.96 6.95 -2.98
C LEU A 235 -14.39 8.25 -2.29
N SER A 236 -14.12 9.41 -2.89
CA SER A 236 -14.53 10.73 -2.43
C SER A 236 -14.64 11.67 -3.62
N GLU A 237 -15.57 12.62 -3.56
CA GLU A 237 -15.75 13.66 -4.59
C GLU A 237 -14.85 14.87 -4.37
N HIS A 238 -14.43 15.10 -3.13
CA HIS A 238 -13.59 16.24 -2.73
C HIS A 238 -12.53 15.82 -1.71
N PRO A 239 -11.46 16.62 -1.53
CA PRO A 239 -10.50 16.38 -0.47
C PRO A 239 -11.18 16.49 0.90
N TRP A 240 -10.89 15.55 1.79
CA TRP A 240 -11.38 15.64 3.17
C TRP A 240 -10.59 16.69 3.96
N SER A 241 -11.18 17.18 5.04
CA SER A 241 -10.50 17.97 6.05
C SER A 241 -10.26 17.15 7.31
N TRP A 242 -9.35 17.59 8.18
CA TRP A 242 -9.19 16.98 9.49
C TRP A 242 -10.48 17.07 10.33
N ILE A 243 -11.23 18.16 10.17
CA ILE A 243 -12.53 18.31 10.84
C ILE A 243 -13.48 17.22 10.36
N THR A 244 -13.59 17.02 9.05
CA THR A 244 -14.43 15.98 8.46
C THR A 244 -14.05 14.61 9.02
N PHE A 245 -12.76 14.29 9.08
CA PHE A 245 -12.27 13.03 9.65
C PHE A 245 -12.68 12.86 11.12
N LEU A 246 -12.42 13.87 11.95
CA LEU A 246 -12.68 13.80 13.39
C LEU A 246 -14.18 13.74 13.72
N THR A 247 -15.04 14.39 12.91
CA THR A 247 -16.50 14.36 13.12
C THR A 247 -17.18 13.13 12.55
N THR A 248 -16.53 12.42 11.64
CA THR A 248 -17.08 11.25 10.96
C THR A 248 -16.75 9.93 11.69
N SER A 249 -15.71 9.92 12.50
CA SER A 249 -15.23 8.75 13.22
C SER A 249 -15.86 8.55 14.63
N GLN A 250 -16.98 9.22 14.91
CA GLN A 250 -17.76 9.04 16.16
C GLN A 250 -18.94 8.09 16.00
#